data_51797efe0e81e97e0417ea7934c6691a
#
_entry.id   51797efe0e81e97e0417ea7934c6691a
#
_cell.length_a   1.000
_cell.length_b   1.000
_cell.length_c   1.000
_cell.angle_alpha   90.00
_cell.angle_beta   90.00
_cell.angle_gamma   90.00
#
_symmetry.space_group_name_H-M   'P 1'
#
loop_
_entity.id
_entity.type
_entity.pdbx_description
1 polymer ?
#
loop_
_entity_poly.entity_id
_entity_poly.type
_entity_poly.pdbx_seq_one_letter_code
_entity_poly.pdbx_strand_id
1 'polypeptide(L)'
;PFYGFVAVCIDDPNCKKLIKKLNEKKVITYGLSKEADISCKNKTIKKLKTKFFSCFDVIINLKKKREIKNIKIPLIGDHNVCNTLATITVAINLGLSNKEIRSSLAKFKGVKRRFTLICETKGIKVFDDYAHHPKEIVATLSALKKITSGRIIAIHEPHRYSRLKDLFNDFKKSFTLAD
;
A
#
# COMPACT_ATOMS: atom_id res chain seq x y z
N PRO A 1 14.79 22.11 4.04
CA PRO A 1 15.49 22.21 5.34
C PRO A 1 16.67 21.25 5.36
N PHE A 2 17.78 21.67 5.98
CA PHE A 2 19.04 20.89 6.04
C PHE A 2 18.90 19.59 6.85
N TYR A 3 17.92 19.51 7.73
CA TYR A 3 17.64 18.36 8.61
C TYR A 3 16.55 17.40 8.08
N GLY A 4 15.99 17.73 6.92
CA GLY A 4 14.94 16.91 6.32
C GLY A 4 15.47 15.68 5.60
N PHE A 5 14.58 14.75 5.27
CA PHE A 5 14.85 13.62 4.38
C PHE A 5 13.67 13.41 3.42
N VAL A 6 13.92 12.65 2.38
CA VAL A 6 12.91 12.27 1.40
C VAL A 6 12.73 10.76 1.45
N ALA A 7 11.50 10.28 1.69
CA ALA A 7 11.15 8.87 1.59
C ALA A 7 10.60 8.60 0.18
N VAL A 8 11.23 7.69 -0.58
CA VAL A 8 10.89 7.44 -1.98
C VAL A 8 10.59 5.96 -2.22
N CYS A 9 9.45 5.69 -2.86
CA CYS A 9 9.11 4.34 -3.31
C CYS A 9 9.91 3.99 -4.57
N ILE A 10 10.74 2.94 -4.52
CA ILE A 10 11.54 2.53 -5.68
C ILE A 10 10.82 1.53 -6.59
N ASP A 11 9.64 1.07 -6.21
CA ASP A 11 8.83 0.17 -7.04
C ASP A 11 8.19 0.93 -8.23
N ASP A 12 8.05 2.27 -8.13
CA ASP A 12 7.61 3.10 -9.24
C ASP A 12 8.80 3.64 -10.04
N PRO A 13 8.86 3.38 -11.37
CA PRO A 13 9.97 3.80 -12.23
C PRO A 13 10.19 5.32 -12.25
N ASN A 14 9.13 6.12 -12.13
CA ASN A 14 9.23 7.57 -12.14
C ASN A 14 9.81 8.09 -10.81
N CYS A 15 9.40 7.49 -9.69
CA CYS A 15 10.01 7.77 -8.39
C CYS A 15 11.49 7.37 -8.37
N LYS A 16 11.85 6.21 -8.96
CA LYS A 16 13.25 5.78 -9.07
C LYS A 16 14.09 6.76 -9.92
N LYS A 17 13.52 7.34 -11.00
CA LYS A 17 14.19 8.40 -11.78
C LYS A 17 14.37 9.70 -10.99
N LEU A 18 13.40 10.04 -10.12
CA LEU A 18 13.47 11.25 -9.30
C LEU A 18 14.64 11.21 -8.32
N ILE A 19 15.01 10.05 -7.78
CA ILE A 19 16.13 9.89 -6.85
C ILE A 19 17.41 10.48 -7.42
N LYS A 20 17.66 10.26 -8.74
CA LYS A 20 18.85 10.81 -9.42
C LYS A 20 18.94 12.33 -9.43
N LYS A 21 17.81 13.03 -9.19
CA LYS A 21 17.75 14.51 -9.14
C LYS A 21 17.82 15.07 -7.72
N LEU A 22 17.93 14.21 -6.71
CA LEU A 22 17.90 14.60 -5.30
C LEU A 22 19.30 14.58 -4.66
N ASN A 23 20.34 14.92 -5.43
CA ASN A 23 21.77 14.75 -5.08
C ASN A 23 22.19 15.35 -3.73
N GLU A 24 21.51 16.40 -3.24
CA GLU A 24 21.84 17.07 -1.98
C GLU A 24 20.92 16.71 -0.81
N LYS A 25 20.00 15.78 -1.02
CA LYS A 25 19.00 15.40 -0.02
C LYS A 25 19.30 14.02 0.56
N LYS A 26 19.07 13.87 1.86
CA LYS A 26 19.05 12.55 2.47
C LYS A 26 17.84 11.78 1.92
N VAL A 27 18.08 10.83 1.04
CA VAL A 27 17.05 9.95 0.48
C VAL A 27 17.05 8.63 1.23
N ILE A 28 15.86 8.15 1.57
CA ILE A 28 15.63 6.83 2.13
C ILE A 28 14.58 6.15 1.24
N THR A 29 14.95 5.02 0.71
CA THR A 29 14.11 4.28 -0.22
C THR A 29 13.26 3.26 0.51
N TYR A 30 12.04 3.05 0.04
CA TYR A 30 11.18 1.97 0.50
C TYR A 30 10.48 1.29 -0.67
N GLY A 31 10.01 0.06 -0.44
CA GLY A 31 9.27 -0.68 -1.46
C GLY A 31 9.22 -2.18 -1.18
N LEU A 32 8.58 -2.92 -2.07
CA LEU A 32 8.57 -4.38 -2.08
C LEU A 32 9.87 -4.95 -2.64
N SER A 33 10.58 -4.16 -3.46
CA SER A 33 11.89 -4.51 -3.98
C SER A 33 12.89 -4.71 -2.85
N LYS A 34 13.69 -5.78 -2.95
CA LYS A 34 14.78 -6.06 -1.99
C LYS A 34 15.91 -5.03 -2.04
N GLU A 35 15.97 -4.22 -3.10
CA GLU A 35 16.95 -3.14 -3.27
C GLU A 35 16.65 -1.91 -2.39
N ALA A 36 15.42 -1.81 -1.85
CA ALA A 36 15.03 -0.69 -1.01
C ALA A 36 15.72 -0.74 0.36
N ASP A 37 16.02 0.45 0.92
CA ASP A 37 16.52 0.58 2.29
C ASP A 37 15.55 0.00 3.31
N ILE A 38 14.24 0.18 3.06
CA ILE A 38 13.15 -0.37 3.87
C ILE A 38 12.28 -1.23 2.96
N SER A 39 12.29 -2.54 3.20
CA SER A 39 11.51 -3.51 2.42
C SER A 39 10.77 -4.49 3.34
N CYS A 40 10.09 -5.48 2.77
CA CYS A 40 9.40 -6.49 3.55
C CYS A 40 9.68 -7.91 3.04
N LYS A 41 9.49 -8.88 3.95
CA LYS A 41 9.49 -10.32 3.65
C LYS A 41 8.34 -11.02 4.36
N ASN A 42 8.15 -12.31 4.06
CA ASN A 42 7.15 -13.17 4.71
C ASN A 42 5.73 -12.60 4.64
N LYS A 43 5.42 -11.94 3.52
CA LYS A 43 4.12 -11.30 3.31
C LYS A 43 3.01 -12.33 3.15
N THR A 44 1.99 -12.27 4.01
CA THR A 44 0.82 -13.14 4.00
C THR A 44 -0.45 -12.34 4.25
N ILE A 45 -1.58 -12.88 3.80
CA ILE A 45 -2.91 -12.37 4.16
C ILE A 45 -3.53 -13.34 5.15
N LYS A 46 -3.99 -12.83 6.30
CA LYS A 46 -4.68 -13.62 7.31
C LYS A 46 -6.11 -13.13 7.47
N LYS A 47 -7.06 -14.05 7.50
CA LYS A 47 -8.46 -13.78 7.86
C LYS A 47 -8.64 -14.05 9.36
N LEU A 48 -9.18 -13.09 10.09
CA LEU A 48 -9.55 -13.25 11.49
C LEU A 48 -11.00 -12.80 11.66
N LYS A 49 -11.91 -13.74 11.94
CA LYS A 49 -13.35 -13.52 11.87
C LYS A 49 -13.75 -12.98 10.49
N THR A 50 -14.35 -11.81 10.42
CA THR A 50 -14.77 -11.14 9.18
C THR A 50 -13.73 -10.20 8.58
N LYS A 51 -12.59 -9.98 9.27
CA LYS A 51 -11.57 -9.01 8.85
C LYS A 51 -10.35 -9.68 8.24
N PHE A 52 -9.79 -9.04 7.22
CA PHE A 52 -8.53 -9.45 6.60
C PHE A 52 -7.40 -8.54 7.06
N PHE A 53 -6.21 -9.13 7.16
CA PHE A 53 -5.00 -8.44 7.61
C PHE A 53 -3.84 -8.81 6.69
N SER A 54 -3.03 -7.83 6.31
CA SER A 54 -1.69 -8.11 5.79
C SER A 54 -0.74 -8.28 6.97
N CYS A 55 0.04 -9.37 6.94
CA CYS A 55 1.07 -9.69 7.93
C CYS A 55 2.40 -9.82 7.19
N PHE A 56 3.46 -9.20 7.72
CA PHE A 56 4.79 -9.24 7.11
C PHE A 56 5.87 -8.83 8.11
N ASP A 57 7.12 -9.12 7.77
CA ASP A 57 8.29 -8.64 8.49
C ASP A 57 8.92 -7.50 7.69
N VAL A 58 9.45 -6.48 8.36
CA VAL A 58 10.13 -5.35 7.73
C VAL A 58 11.64 -5.53 7.87
N ILE A 59 12.33 -5.40 6.74
CA ILE A 59 13.79 -5.38 6.64
C ILE A 59 14.23 -3.93 6.57
N ILE A 60 15.20 -3.56 7.40
CA ILE A 60 15.78 -2.23 7.46
C ILE A 60 17.26 -2.37 7.12
N ASN A 61 17.67 -1.90 5.93
CA ASN A 61 19.04 -1.93 5.41
C ASN A 61 19.67 -0.53 5.48
N LEU A 62 19.54 0.15 6.62
CA LEU A 62 20.24 1.40 6.91
C LEU A 62 21.61 1.10 7.56
N LYS A 63 22.28 2.12 8.13
CA LYS A 63 23.61 1.98 8.77
C LYS A 63 23.75 0.73 9.65
N LYS A 64 22.67 0.33 10.35
CA LYS A 64 22.59 -0.95 11.10
C LYS A 64 21.44 -1.76 10.53
N LYS A 65 21.76 -2.91 9.96
CA LYS A 65 20.75 -3.86 9.46
C LYS A 65 19.94 -4.40 10.63
N ARG A 66 18.61 -4.32 10.55
CA ARG A 66 17.67 -4.81 11.56
C ARG A 66 16.33 -5.21 10.96
N GLU A 67 15.51 -5.88 11.75
CA GLU A 67 14.18 -6.32 11.36
C GLU A 67 13.12 -5.87 12.37
N ILE A 68 11.91 -5.61 11.87
CA ILE A 68 10.72 -5.50 12.71
C ILE A 68 9.82 -6.66 12.32
N LYS A 69 9.77 -7.68 13.16
CA LYS A 69 8.96 -8.88 12.91
C LYS A 69 7.49 -8.67 13.26
N ASN A 70 6.62 -9.44 12.59
CA ASN A 70 5.21 -9.55 12.92
C ASN A 70 4.45 -8.21 12.83
N ILE A 71 4.68 -7.43 11.78
CA ILE A 71 3.83 -6.30 11.45
C ILE A 71 2.49 -6.83 10.98
N LYS A 72 1.40 -6.27 11.52
CA LYS A 72 0.03 -6.62 11.18
C LYS A 72 -0.77 -5.33 10.95
N ILE A 73 -1.39 -5.22 9.79
CA ILE A 73 -2.24 -4.08 9.43
C ILE A 73 -3.63 -4.57 8.96
N PRO A 74 -4.72 -3.89 9.30
CA PRO A 74 -6.08 -4.26 8.90
C PRO A 74 -6.41 -3.79 7.47
N LEU A 75 -5.42 -3.83 6.60
CA LEU A 75 -5.52 -3.45 5.19
C LEU A 75 -4.88 -4.55 4.35
N ILE A 76 -5.44 -4.82 3.18
CA ILE A 76 -4.91 -5.79 2.23
C ILE A 76 -4.44 -5.10 0.95
N GLY A 77 -3.60 -5.81 0.20
CA GLY A 77 -3.03 -5.33 -1.04
C GLY A 77 -1.62 -4.76 -0.89
N ASP A 78 -0.84 -4.96 -1.93
CA ASP A 78 0.58 -4.59 -1.95
C ASP A 78 0.79 -3.09 -1.81
N HIS A 79 -0.11 -2.28 -2.36
CA HIS A 79 -0.10 -0.82 -2.20
C HIS A 79 -0.22 -0.39 -0.72
N ASN A 80 -1.03 -1.10 0.09
CA ASN A 80 -1.16 -0.81 1.52
C ASN A 80 0.07 -1.26 2.31
N VAL A 81 0.73 -2.34 1.87
CA VAL A 81 2.04 -2.73 2.42
C VAL A 81 3.07 -1.62 2.12
N CYS A 82 3.14 -1.12 0.86
CA CYS A 82 4.03 -0.01 0.50
C CYS A 82 3.73 1.27 1.30
N ASN A 83 2.46 1.64 1.48
CA ASN A 83 2.07 2.79 2.31
C ASN A 83 2.52 2.60 3.77
N THR A 84 2.45 1.37 4.28
CA THR A 84 2.93 1.05 5.62
C THR A 84 4.45 1.13 5.70
N LEU A 85 5.18 0.67 4.68
CA LEU A 85 6.63 0.81 4.62
C LEU A 85 7.04 2.29 4.58
N ALA A 86 6.32 3.16 3.85
CA ALA A 86 6.52 4.60 3.89
C ALA A 86 6.34 5.17 5.30
N THR A 87 5.26 4.80 5.98
CA THR A 87 4.99 5.21 7.37
C THR A 87 6.09 4.76 8.31
N ILE A 88 6.55 3.51 8.19
CA ILE A 88 7.65 2.96 9.00
C ILE A 88 8.96 3.70 8.71
N THR A 89 9.24 4.04 7.44
CA THR A 89 10.41 4.83 7.04
C THR A 89 10.45 6.17 7.77
N VAL A 90 9.32 6.88 7.80
CA VAL A 90 9.20 8.15 8.53
C VAL A 90 9.35 7.92 10.03
N ALA A 91 8.62 6.95 10.60
CA ALA A 91 8.64 6.67 12.04
C ALA A 91 10.03 6.35 12.58
N ILE A 92 10.81 5.53 11.84
CA ILE A 92 12.19 5.19 12.21
C ILE A 92 13.08 6.43 12.23
N ASN A 93 12.92 7.32 11.24
CA ASN A 93 13.72 8.54 11.14
C ASN A 93 13.32 9.60 12.15
N LEU A 94 12.12 9.53 12.70
CA LEU A 94 11.66 10.30 13.86
C LEU A 94 12.07 9.69 15.20
N GLY A 95 12.78 8.55 15.19
CA GLY A 95 13.30 7.91 16.40
C GLY A 95 12.35 6.97 17.12
N LEU A 96 11.20 6.62 16.52
CA LEU A 96 10.26 5.68 17.15
C LEU A 96 10.88 4.28 17.27
N SER A 97 10.61 3.64 18.40
CA SER A 97 11.03 2.26 18.67
C SER A 97 10.20 1.24 17.87
N ASN A 98 10.76 0.06 17.67
CA ASN A 98 10.03 -1.05 17.01
C ASN A 98 8.73 -1.43 17.74
N LYS A 99 8.69 -1.28 19.07
CA LYS A 99 7.50 -1.55 19.90
C LYS A 99 6.39 -0.53 19.61
N GLU A 100 6.73 0.75 19.55
CA GLU A 100 5.78 1.83 19.24
C GLU A 100 5.23 1.68 17.83
N ILE A 101 6.10 1.47 16.84
CA ILE A 101 5.70 1.25 15.44
C ILE A 101 4.70 0.09 15.35
N ARG A 102 5.05 -1.07 15.92
CA ARG A 102 4.19 -2.27 15.88
C ARG A 102 2.86 -2.04 16.58
N SER A 103 2.88 -1.45 17.78
CA SER A 103 1.64 -1.22 18.54
C SER A 103 0.70 -0.23 17.87
N SER A 104 1.25 0.83 17.27
CA SER A 104 0.47 1.85 16.55
C SER A 104 -0.16 1.28 15.27
N LEU A 105 0.60 0.53 14.49
CA LEU A 105 0.09 -0.13 13.28
C LEU A 105 -0.99 -1.17 13.61
N ALA A 106 -0.85 -1.92 14.71
CA ALA A 106 -1.86 -2.89 15.13
C ALA A 106 -3.18 -2.23 15.59
N LYS A 107 -3.12 -1.00 16.11
CA LYS A 107 -4.30 -0.21 16.52
C LYS A 107 -4.94 0.56 15.37
N PHE A 108 -4.26 0.68 14.24
CA PHE A 108 -4.76 1.40 13.08
C PHE A 108 -6.04 0.75 12.55
N LYS A 109 -7.08 1.52 12.38
CA LYS A 109 -8.41 1.01 11.96
C LYS A 109 -8.67 1.12 10.46
N GLY A 110 -7.70 1.58 9.69
CA GLY A 110 -7.87 1.90 8.27
C GLY A 110 -8.34 3.34 8.05
N VAL A 111 -8.52 3.69 6.79
CA VAL A 111 -9.07 4.97 6.34
C VAL A 111 -10.40 4.69 5.68
N LYS A 112 -11.43 5.50 5.98
CA LYS A 112 -12.74 5.40 5.31
C LYS A 112 -12.55 5.50 3.79
N ARG A 113 -13.37 4.76 3.06
CA ARG A 113 -13.32 4.69 1.59
C ARG A 113 -11.94 4.25 1.05
N ARG A 114 -11.23 3.38 1.77
CA ARG A 114 -10.01 2.71 1.33
C ARG A 114 -10.18 1.22 1.62
N PHE A 115 -10.68 0.49 0.63
CA PHE A 115 -11.00 -0.94 0.72
C PHE A 115 -11.91 -1.26 1.93
N THR A 116 -12.94 -0.43 2.14
CA THR A 116 -13.83 -0.52 3.30
C THR A 116 -14.96 -1.49 3.02
N LEU A 117 -15.07 -2.57 3.80
CA LEU A 117 -16.25 -3.46 3.75
C LEU A 117 -17.44 -2.70 4.34
N ILE A 118 -18.44 -2.42 3.50
CA ILE A 118 -19.68 -1.73 3.88
C ILE A 118 -20.70 -2.70 4.44
N CYS A 119 -20.94 -3.82 3.73
CA CYS A 119 -21.84 -4.84 4.18
C CYS A 119 -21.49 -6.22 3.61
N GLU A 120 -22.02 -7.25 4.26
CA GLU A 120 -22.01 -8.63 3.78
C GLU A 120 -23.41 -9.20 3.95
N THR A 121 -24.04 -9.64 2.86
CA THR A 121 -25.39 -10.23 2.87
C THR A 121 -25.48 -11.34 1.83
N LYS A 122 -26.08 -12.48 2.19
CA LYS A 122 -26.27 -13.64 1.31
C LYS A 122 -25.00 -14.04 0.53
N GLY A 123 -23.82 -13.92 1.17
CA GLY A 123 -22.53 -14.24 0.56
C GLY A 123 -21.98 -13.13 -0.36
N ILE A 124 -22.70 -12.04 -0.56
CA ILE A 124 -22.23 -10.86 -1.33
C ILE A 124 -21.57 -9.89 -0.38
N LYS A 125 -20.37 -9.44 -0.73
CA LYS A 125 -19.61 -8.40 0.00
C LYS A 125 -19.55 -7.13 -0.82
N VAL A 126 -19.91 -6.02 -0.20
CA VAL A 126 -19.84 -4.70 -0.82
C VAL A 126 -18.69 -3.93 -0.20
N PHE A 127 -17.76 -3.49 -1.06
CA PHE A 127 -16.60 -2.68 -0.66
C PHE A 127 -16.72 -1.28 -1.26
N ASP A 128 -16.39 -0.26 -0.47
CA ASP A 128 -16.21 1.12 -0.92
C ASP A 128 -14.71 1.45 -0.97
N ASP A 129 -14.26 1.94 -2.13
CA ASP A 129 -12.90 2.41 -2.33
C ASP A 129 -12.89 3.71 -3.13
N TYR A 130 -12.11 4.67 -2.71
CA TYR A 130 -11.96 5.97 -3.38
C TYR A 130 -10.98 5.91 -4.57
N ALA A 131 -10.71 4.74 -5.11
CA ALA A 131 -9.84 4.56 -6.26
C ALA A 131 -10.38 5.36 -7.47
N HIS A 132 -9.61 6.33 -7.90
CA HIS A 132 -9.99 7.25 -8.98
C HIS A 132 -8.86 7.42 -10.03
N HIS A 133 -7.80 6.66 -9.90
CA HIS A 133 -6.71 6.55 -10.86
C HIS A 133 -6.61 5.09 -11.33
N PRO A 134 -6.28 4.80 -12.62
CA PRO A 134 -6.17 3.43 -13.13
C PRO A 134 -5.32 2.50 -12.25
N LYS A 135 -4.17 2.97 -11.78
CA LYS A 135 -3.31 2.20 -10.89
C LYS A 135 -3.98 1.84 -9.56
N GLU A 136 -4.81 2.74 -9.01
CA GLU A 136 -5.55 2.47 -7.76
C GLU A 136 -6.64 1.43 -7.99
N ILE A 137 -7.37 1.51 -9.12
CA ILE A 137 -8.40 0.53 -9.51
C ILE A 137 -7.78 -0.86 -9.63
N VAL A 138 -6.68 -0.98 -10.38
CA VAL A 138 -5.95 -2.26 -10.52
C VAL A 138 -5.50 -2.78 -9.16
N ALA A 139 -4.97 -1.92 -8.29
CA ALA A 139 -4.52 -2.31 -6.95
C ALA A 139 -5.66 -2.84 -6.08
N THR A 140 -6.83 -2.19 -6.11
CA THR A 140 -8.05 -2.60 -5.38
C THR A 140 -8.59 -3.92 -5.91
N LEU A 141 -8.75 -4.07 -7.22
CA LEU A 141 -9.23 -5.31 -7.84
C LEU A 141 -8.25 -6.47 -7.62
N SER A 142 -6.94 -6.23 -7.71
CA SER A 142 -5.91 -7.22 -7.39
C SER A 142 -5.97 -7.68 -5.93
N ALA A 143 -6.28 -6.77 -5.02
CA ALA A 143 -6.47 -7.13 -3.61
C ALA A 143 -7.72 -7.97 -3.41
N LEU A 144 -8.83 -7.67 -4.11
CA LEU A 144 -10.06 -8.47 -4.09
C LEU A 144 -9.83 -9.89 -4.62
N LYS A 145 -9.16 -10.06 -5.76
CA LYS A 145 -8.84 -11.39 -6.32
C LYS A 145 -8.05 -12.27 -5.35
N LYS A 146 -7.25 -11.69 -4.45
CA LYS A 146 -6.50 -12.46 -3.42
C LYS A 146 -7.38 -13.00 -2.29
N ILE A 147 -8.60 -12.49 -2.11
CA ILE A 147 -9.47 -12.84 -0.97
C ILE A 147 -10.83 -13.38 -1.37
N THR A 148 -11.16 -13.45 -2.65
CA THR A 148 -12.37 -14.04 -3.17
C THR A 148 -12.08 -14.96 -4.34
N SER A 149 -12.81 -16.09 -4.39
CA SER A 149 -12.92 -16.96 -5.57
C SER A 149 -14.20 -16.67 -6.37
N GLY A 150 -15.07 -15.82 -5.85
CA GLY A 150 -16.31 -15.45 -6.49
C GLY A 150 -16.13 -14.35 -7.55
N ARG A 151 -17.24 -14.03 -8.21
CA ARG A 151 -17.32 -12.96 -9.20
C ARG A 151 -17.08 -11.59 -8.57
N ILE A 152 -16.36 -10.71 -9.27
CA ILE A 152 -16.10 -9.33 -8.86
C ILE A 152 -16.84 -8.39 -9.82
N ILE A 153 -17.79 -7.63 -9.30
CA ILE A 153 -18.51 -6.59 -10.03
C ILE A 153 -17.92 -5.25 -9.60
N ALA A 154 -17.35 -4.50 -10.55
CA ALA A 154 -16.80 -3.17 -10.31
C ALA A 154 -17.78 -2.10 -10.81
N ILE A 155 -18.16 -1.18 -9.91
CA ILE A 155 -18.94 0.01 -10.23
C ILE A 155 -18.02 1.21 -10.06
N HIS A 156 -17.83 2.00 -11.09
CA HIS A 156 -16.88 3.12 -11.07
C HIS A 156 -17.53 4.42 -11.56
N GLU A 157 -17.36 5.48 -10.77
CA GLU A 157 -17.69 6.83 -11.15
C GLU A 157 -16.38 7.60 -11.45
N PRO A 158 -16.12 7.98 -12.71
CA PRO A 158 -14.92 8.72 -13.07
C PRO A 158 -14.88 10.10 -12.38
N HIS A 159 -13.73 10.44 -11.83
CA HIS A 159 -13.51 11.73 -11.20
C HIS A 159 -12.44 12.54 -11.94
N ARG A 160 -12.75 13.79 -12.30
CA ARG A 160 -12.00 14.73 -13.15
C ARG A 160 -11.93 14.32 -14.63
N TYR A 161 -12.55 15.12 -15.47
CA TYR A 161 -12.57 14.92 -16.93
C TYR A 161 -11.18 14.90 -17.56
N SER A 162 -10.27 15.77 -17.13
CA SER A 162 -8.87 15.78 -17.61
C SER A 162 -8.17 14.45 -17.38
N ARG A 163 -8.28 13.89 -16.17
CA ARG A 163 -7.68 12.58 -15.84
C ARG A 163 -8.26 11.46 -16.69
N LEU A 164 -9.58 11.45 -16.88
CA LEU A 164 -10.24 10.45 -17.74
C LEU A 164 -9.76 10.57 -19.18
N LYS A 165 -9.65 11.79 -19.70
CA LYS A 165 -9.15 12.06 -21.05
C LYS A 165 -7.69 11.61 -21.21
N ASP A 166 -6.82 12.05 -20.30
CA ASP A 166 -5.37 11.83 -20.40
C ASP A 166 -4.99 10.36 -20.18
N LEU A 167 -5.76 9.61 -19.40
CA LEU A 167 -5.47 8.21 -19.02
C LEU A 167 -6.53 7.23 -19.56
N PHE A 168 -7.28 7.59 -20.60
CA PHE A 168 -8.41 6.80 -21.10
C PHE A 168 -8.05 5.33 -21.40
N ASN A 169 -6.93 5.11 -22.07
CA ASN A 169 -6.47 3.77 -22.42
C ASN A 169 -6.06 2.96 -21.18
N ASP A 170 -5.54 3.61 -20.14
CA ASP A 170 -5.21 2.96 -18.89
C ASP A 170 -6.48 2.61 -18.10
N PHE A 171 -7.50 3.50 -18.11
CA PHE A 171 -8.81 3.20 -17.53
C PHE A 171 -9.46 1.98 -18.17
N LYS A 172 -9.47 1.88 -19.51
CA LYS A 172 -10.00 0.70 -20.22
C LYS A 172 -9.37 -0.61 -19.74
N LYS A 173 -8.08 -0.60 -19.45
CA LYS A 173 -7.34 -1.78 -19.00
C LYS A 173 -7.46 -2.05 -17.49
N SER A 174 -7.87 -1.07 -16.70
CA SER A 174 -7.85 -1.18 -15.25
C SER A 174 -8.92 -2.10 -14.66
N PHE A 175 -9.95 -2.45 -15.44
CA PHE A 175 -11.07 -3.29 -15.01
C PHE A 175 -10.93 -4.77 -15.40
N THR A 176 -9.85 -5.18 -16.03
CA THR A 176 -9.66 -6.55 -16.53
C THR A 176 -9.73 -7.66 -15.46
N LEU A 177 -9.64 -7.30 -14.19
CA LEU A 177 -9.79 -8.21 -13.05
C LEU A 177 -11.23 -8.28 -12.51
N ALA A 178 -12.13 -7.45 -13.00
CA ALA A 178 -13.56 -7.55 -12.75
C ALA A 178 -14.22 -8.45 -13.81
N ASP A 179 -15.40 -9.04 -13.45
CA ASP A 179 -16.17 -9.92 -14.33
C ASP A 179 -17.31 -9.16 -15.02
#